data_e3daa1896e729530e03c8ffe6bbae899
#
_entry.id   e3daa1896e729530e03c8ffe6bbae899
#
_cell.length_a   1.000
_cell.length_b   1.000
_cell.length_c   1.000
_cell.angle_alpha   90.00
_cell.angle_beta   90.00
_cell.angle_gamma   90.00
#
_symmetry.space_group_name_H-M   'P 1'
#
loop_
_entity.id
_entity.type
_entity.pdbx_description
1 polymer ?
#
loop_
_entity_poly.entity_id
_entity_poly.type
_entity_poly.pdbx_seq_one_letter_code
_entity_poly.pdbx_strand_id
1 'polypeptide(L)'
;MHRTELLKLFIQDRREHLKSLENFEGIVISDRHKHSTFAYQQAQGVKFNQIFRVHQKFRLPDLTIILDLPVKIACQRIETKKQLEVFDRHKSFLDIVRKNYLVLPSQLPKEKIYLINGSASREQVSRQIWKKVKNLVK
;
A
#
# COMPACT_ATOMS: atom_id res chain seq x y z
N MET A 1 7.56 -6.56 -20.22
CA MET A 1 6.13 -6.83 -19.90
C MET A 1 5.33 -5.55 -20.02
N HIS A 2 4.20 -5.59 -20.73
CA HIS A 2 3.36 -4.41 -20.92
C HIS A 2 2.69 -4.01 -19.61
N ARG A 3 2.55 -2.69 -19.33
CA ARG A 3 1.98 -2.16 -18.05
C ARG A 3 0.61 -2.74 -17.71
N THR A 4 -0.23 -2.94 -18.73
CA THR A 4 -1.56 -3.53 -18.59
C THR A 4 -1.54 -5.03 -18.29
N GLU A 5 -0.52 -5.75 -18.72
CA GLU A 5 -0.33 -7.18 -18.40
C GLU A 5 0.06 -7.35 -16.94
N LEU A 6 0.96 -6.51 -16.45
CA LEU A 6 1.35 -6.52 -15.04
C LEU A 6 0.14 -6.23 -14.12
N LEU A 7 -0.71 -5.26 -14.50
CA LEU A 7 -1.94 -4.98 -13.76
C LEU A 7 -2.88 -6.20 -13.75
N LYS A 8 -3.04 -6.90 -14.89
CA LYS A 8 -3.87 -8.12 -14.96
C LYS A 8 -3.36 -9.22 -14.01
N LEU A 9 -2.05 -9.43 -13.94
CA LEU A 9 -1.44 -10.40 -13.03
C LEU A 9 -1.71 -10.04 -11.56
N PHE A 10 -1.55 -8.79 -11.18
CA PHE A 10 -1.89 -8.34 -9.82
C PHE A 10 -3.37 -8.52 -9.47
N ILE A 11 -4.27 -8.33 -10.44
CA ILE A 11 -5.70 -8.53 -10.24
C ILE A 11 -6.04 -10.02 -10.08
N GLN A 12 -5.42 -10.89 -10.90
CA GLN A 12 -5.62 -12.33 -10.80
C GLN A 12 -5.12 -12.86 -9.45
N ASP A 13 -3.89 -12.55 -9.06
CA ASP A 13 -3.30 -12.93 -7.78
C ASP A 13 -4.19 -12.49 -6.60
N ARG A 14 -4.66 -11.25 -6.63
CA ARG A 14 -5.56 -10.73 -5.61
C ARG A 14 -6.90 -11.45 -5.56
N ARG A 15 -7.47 -11.78 -6.70
CA ARG A 15 -8.73 -12.54 -6.77
C ARG A 15 -8.57 -13.91 -6.14
N GLU A 16 -7.50 -14.62 -6.46
CA GLU A 16 -7.21 -15.94 -5.89
C GLU A 16 -7.00 -15.85 -4.38
N HIS A 17 -6.22 -14.88 -3.92
CA HIS A 17 -5.99 -14.65 -2.50
C HIS A 17 -7.30 -14.35 -1.74
N LEU A 18 -8.11 -13.41 -2.22
CA LEU A 18 -9.38 -13.07 -1.56
C LEU A 18 -10.37 -14.24 -1.57
N LYS A 19 -10.39 -15.04 -2.64
CA LYS A 19 -11.21 -16.25 -2.70
C LYS A 19 -10.81 -17.25 -1.61
N SER A 20 -9.53 -17.40 -1.33
CA SER A 20 -9.04 -18.29 -0.26
C SER A 20 -9.47 -17.85 1.14
N LEU A 21 -9.89 -16.59 1.30
CA LEU A 21 -10.32 -15.98 2.58
C LEU A 21 -11.83 -15.89 2.74
N GLU A 22 -12.63 -16.28 1.73
CA GLU A 22 -14.11 -16.10 1.74
C GLU A 22 -14.80 -16.75 2.95
N ASN A 23 -14.29 -17.89 3.42
CA ASN A 23 -14.85 -18.62 4.56
C ASN A 23 -13.99 -18.53 5.82
N PHE A 24 -13.03 -17.61 5.85
CA PHE A 24 -12.16 -17.43 7.01
C PHE A 24 -12.85 -16.57 8.06
N GLU A 25 -12.99 -17.10 9.26
CA GLU A 25 -13.46 -16.38 10.44
C GLU A 25 -12.25 -15.98 11.29
N GLY A 26 -12.03 -14.69 11.47
CA GLY A 26 -10.93 -14.17 12.26
C GLY A 26 -10.34 -12.88 11.71
N ILE A 27 -9.15 -12.55 12.19
CA ILE A 27 -8.41 -11.34 11.80
C ILE A 27 -7.45 -11.70 10.68
N VAL A 28 -7.54 -10.98 9.57
CA VAL A 28 -6.59 -11.08 8.45
C VAL A 28 -5.75 -9.81 8.41
N ILE A 29 -4.44 -9.98 8.49
CA ILE A 29 -3.47 -8.91 8.29
C ILE A 29 -2.77 -9.16 6.97
N SER A 30 -2.88 -8.21 6.04
CA SER A 30 -2.22 -8.28 4.74
C SER A 30 -1.10 -7.25 4.68
N ASP A 31 0.12 -7.70 4.45
CA ASP A 31 1.23 -6.83 4.09
C ASP A 31 1.12 -6.52 2.60
N ARG A 32 0.81 -5.26 2.30
CA ARG A 32 0.45 -4.71 0.99
C ARG A 32 -0.89 -5.25 0.46
N HIS A 33 -1.64 -4.38 -0.16
CA HIS A 33 -2.94 -4.69 -0.77
C HIS A 33 -3.10 -3.84 -2.05
N LYS A 34 -4.33 -3.71 -2.59
CA LYS A 34 -4.65 -2.90 -3.78
C LYS A 34 -4.06 -1.48 -3.75
N HIS A 35 -3.86 -0.91 -2.56
CA HIS A 35 -3.27 0.42 -2.38
C HIS A 35 -1.86 0.52 -2.98
N SER A 36 -1.06 -0.55 -2.89
CA SER A 36 0.22 -0.63 -3.59
C SER A 36 0.04 -0.60 -5.11
N THR A 37 -0.97 -1.28 -5.64
CA THR A 37 -1.28 -1.25 -7.07
C THR A 37 -1.65 0.16 -7.52
N PHE A 38 -2.49 0.88 -6.75
CA PHE A 38 -2.79 2.28 -7.03
C PHE A 38 -1.53 3.15 -7.05
N ALA A 39 -0.69 3.05 -6.04
CA ALA A 39 0.49 3.90 -5.92
C ALA A 39 1.52 3.64 -7.03
N TYR A 40 1.86 2.38 -7.26
CA TYR A 40 2.91 1.99 -8.22
C TYR A 40 2.43 2.06 -9.67
N GLN A 41 1.23 1.59 -9.98
CA GLN A 41 0.72 1.60 -11.37
C GLN A 41 0.44 3.03 -11.85
N GLN A 42 -0.07 3.92 -11.00
CA GLN A 42 -0.18 5.34 -11.37
C GLN A 42 1.19 5.97 -11.62
N ALA A 43 2.21 5.65 -10.82
CA ALA A 43 3.58 6.11 -11.05
C ALA A 43 4.15 5.62 -12.39
N GLN A 44 3.67 4.47 -12.87
CA GLN A 44 4.00 3.92 -14.19
C GLN A 44 3.12 4.47 -15.32
N GLY A 45 2.18 5.36 -15.03
CA GLY A 45 1.32 6.02 -16.01
C GLY A 45 -0.02 5.35 -16.28
N VAL A 46 -0.42 4.36 -15.48
CA VAL A 46 -1.78 3.79 -15.56
C VAL A 46 -2.76 4.76 -14.87
N LYS A 47 -3.87 5.06 -15.54
CA LYS A 47 -4.87 6.01 -15.02
C LYS A 47 -5.59 5.45 -13.78
N PHE A 48 -5.81 6.28 -12.78
CA PHE A 48 -6.54 5.94 -11.56
C PHE A 48 -7.86 5.19 -11.85
N ASN A 49 -8.68 5.72 -12.77
CA ASN A 49 -9.97 5.12 -13.09
C ASN A 49 -9.87 3.69 -13.65
N GLN A 50 -8.80 3.36 -14.36
CA GLN A 50 -8.58 1.99 -14.85
C GLN A 50 -8.30 1.03 -13.68
N ILE A 51 -7.45 1.45 -12.73
CA ILE A 51 -7.14 0.67 -11.54
C ILE A 51 -8.39 0.55 -10.66
N PHE A 52 -9.12 1.63 -10.48
CA PHE A 52 -10.34 1.67 -9.67
C PHE A 52 -11.40 0.68 -10.17
N ARG A 53 -11.70 0.70 -11.49
CA ARG A 53 -12.70 -0.18 -12.10
C ARG A 53 -12.42 -1.66 -11.85
N VAL A 54 -11.16 -2.09 -11.98
CA VAL A 54 -10.81 -3.51 -11.80
C VAL A 54 -10.84 -3.96 -10.34
N HIS A 55 -10.79 -3.01 -9.40
CA HIS A 55 -10.84 -3.30 -7.95
C HIS A 55 -12.23 -3.14 -7.33
N GLN A 56 -13.22 -2.58 -8.03
CA GLN A 56 -14.55 -2.30 -7.48
C GLN A 56 -15.28 -3.53 -6.94
N LYS A 57 -15.02 -4.71 -7.50
CA LYS A 57 -15.67 -5.98 -7.14
C LYS A 57 -15.02 -6.67 -5.95
N PHE A 58 -13.88 -6.18 -5.48
CA PHE A 58 -13.17 -6.81 -4.37
C PHE A 58 -13.65 -6.26 -3.03
N ARG A 59 -13.71 -7.15 -2.03
CA ARG A 59 -13.98 -6.76 -0.66
C ARG A 59 -12.98 -5.69 -0.21
N LEU A 60 -13.50 -4.66 0.44
CA LEU A 60 -12.67 -3.61 1.03
C LEU A 60 -12.08 -4.10 2.36
N PRO A 61 -10.84 -3.71 2.70
CA PRO A 61 -10.33 -3.86 4.04
C PRO A 61 -11.18 -3.06 5.04
N ASP A 62 -11.36 -3.57 6.25
CA ASP A 62 -12.03 -2.83 7.33
C ASP A 62 -11.21 -1.62 7.78
N LEU A 63 -9.89 -1.71 7.60
CA LEU A 63 -8.93 -0.65 7.92
C LEU A 63 -7.67 -0.79 7.06
N THR A 64 -7.15 0.32 6.58
CA THR A 64 -5.85 0.40 5.91
C THR A 64 -4.94 1.36 6.66
N ILE A 65 -3.74 0.91 6.95
CA ILE A 65 -2.66 1.74 7.49
C ILE A 65 -1.63 1.97 6.38
N ILE A 66 -1.29 3.22 6.14
CA ILE A 66 -0.17 3.60 5.27
C ILE A 66 0.90 4.24 6.15
N LEU A 67 2.07 3.64 6.18
CA LEU A 67 3.24 4.20 6.84
C LEU A 67 3.91 5.18 5.90
N ASP A 68 3.79 6.47 6.18
CA ASP A 68 4.45 7.50 5.40
C ASP A 68 5.88 7.70 5.87
N LEU A 69 6.80 7.62 4.94
CA LEU A 69 8.23 7.76 5.18
C LEU A 69 8.86 8.58 4.04
N PRO A 70 9.51 9.72 4.34
CA PRO A 70 10.30 10.43 3.34
C PRO A 70 11.36 9.52 2.70
N VAL A 71 11.50 9.58 1.39
CA VAL A 71 12.45 8.72 0.64
C VAL A 71 13.87 8.83 1.20
N LYS A 72 14.28 10.04 1.60
CA LYS A 72 15.59 10.27 2.26
C LYS A 72 15.77 9.44 3.53
N ILE A 73 14.73 9.36 4.38
CA ILE A 73 14.78 8.56 5.62
C ILE A 73 14.78 7.07 5.31
N ALA A 74 14.00 6.64 4.30
CA ALA A 74 14.03 5.27 3.83
C ALA A 74 15.44 4.85 3.36
N CYS A 75 16.13 5.71 2.59
CA CYS A 75 17.54 5.49 2.21
C CYS A 75 18.46 5.27 3.40
N GLN A 76 18.30 6.09 4.46
CA GLN A 76 19.14 5.99 5.67
C GLN A 76 18.94 4.68 6.43
N ARG A 77 17.80 4.00 6.25
CA ARG A 77 17.47 2.73 6.90
C ARG A 77 17.90 1.50 6.10
N ILE A 78 18.48 1.70 4.91
CA ILE A 78 18.96 0.61 4.08
C ILE A 78 20.32 0.16 4.58
N GLU A 79 20.44 -1.13 4.88
CA GLU A 79 21.63 -1.70 5.53
C GLU A 79 22.71 -2.13 4.54
N THR A 80 22.38 -2.45 3.28
CA THR A 80 23.32 -2.95 2.32
C THR A 80 23.62 -1.95 1.20
N LYS A 81 24.90 -1.86 0.78
CA LYS A 81 25.34 -1.01 -0.33
C LYS A 81 24.60 -1.31 -1.63
N LYS A 82 24.39 -2.60 -1.95
CA LYS A 82 23.67 -3.03 -3.14
C LYS A 82 22.21 -2.55 -3.17
N GLN A 83 21.52 -2.66 -2.04
CA GLN A 83 20.15 -2.17 -1.90
C GLN A 83 20.10 -0.64 -2.04
N LEU A 84 21.06 0.08 -1.45
CA LEU A 84 21.15 1.52 -1.55
C LEU A 84 21.35 1.99 -2.99
N GLU A 85 22.22 1.35 -3.75
CA GLU A 85 22.45 1.65 -5.18
C GLU A 85 21.19 1.46 -6.04
N VAL A 86 20.41 0.39 -5.78
CA VAL A 86 19.13 0.15 -6.46
C VAL A 86 18.11 1.21 -6.07
N PHE A 87 18.06 1.55 -4.78
CA PHE A 87 17.12 2.55 -4.25
C PHE A 87 17.42 3.95 -4.82
N ASP A 88 18.68 4.36 -4.84
CA ASP A 88 19.09 5.67 -5.39
C ASP A 88 18.75 5.81 -6.88
N ARG A 89 18.91 4.74 -7.67
CA ARG A 89 18.49 4.73 -9.07
C ARG A 89 16.99 4.96 -9.27
N HIS A 90 16.16 4.58 -8.31
CA HIS A 90 14.70 4.67 -8.37
C HIS A 90 14.10 5.77 -7.48
N LYS A 91 14.94 6.62 -6.90
CA LYS A 91 14.52 7.63 -5.91
C LYS A 91 13.39 8.54 -6.44
N SER A 92 13.54 9.09 -7.65
CA SER A 92 12.52 9.96 -8.26
C SER A 92 11.20 9.20 -8.48
N PHE A 93 11.26 7.95 -8.88
CA PHE A 93 10.08 7.09 -9.02
C PHE A 93 9.41 6.84 -7.67
N LEU A 94 10.20 6.57 -6.63
CA LEU A 94 9.70 6.34 -5.27
C LEU A 94 9.07 7.59 -4.65
N ASP A 95 9.56 8.78 -4.99
CA ASP A 95 8.91 10.03 -4.60
C ASP A 95 7.51 10.18 -5.21
N ILE A 96 7.33 9.76 -6.48
CA ILE A 96 6.03 9.74 -7.14
C ILE A 96 5.12 8.69 -6.48
N VAL A 97 5.63 7.50 -6.22
CA VAL A 97 4.89 6.43 -5.51
C VAL A 97 4.42 6.91 -4.15
N ARG A 98 5.31 7.56 -3.37
CA ARG A 98 4.95 8.15 -2.07
C ARG A 98 3.81 9.16 -2.20
N LYS A 99 3.92 10.10 -3.14
CA LYS A 99 2.85 11.09 -3.40
C LYS A 99 1.52 10.41 -3.73
N ASN A 100 1.55 9.36 -4.54
CA ASN A 100 0.35 8.59 -4.87
C ASN A 100 -0.27 7.93 -3.63
N TYR A 101 0.53 7.38 -2.72
CA TYR A 101 0.02 6.86 -1.44
C TYR A 101 -0.65 7.94 -0.59
N LEU A 102 -0.05 9.12 -0.50
CA LEU A 102 -0.55 10.22 0.35
C LEU A 102 -1.90 10.78 -0.10
N VAL A 103 -2.24 10.66 -1.37
CA VAL A 103 -3.53 11.14 -1.90
C VAL A 103 -4.64 10.07 -1.85
N LEU A 104 -4.32 8.79 -1.56
CA LEU A 104 -5.31 7.71 -1.54
C LEU A 104 -6.48 7.96 -0.57
N PRO A 105 -6.30 8.51 0.63
CA PRO A 105 -7.44 8.80 1.50
C PRO A 105 -8.49 9.70 0.84
N SER A 106 -8.06 10.68 0.05
CA SER A 106 -8.98 11.57 -0.69
C SER A 106 -9.53 10.94 -1.98
N GLN A 107 -8.76 10.07 -2.63
CA GLN A 107 -9.19 9.36 -3.84
C GLN A 107 -10.14 8.20 -3.56
N LEU A 108 -10.08 7.62 -2.37
CA LEU A 108 -10.86 6.47 -1.91
C LEU A 108 -11.67 6.82 -0.65
N PRO A 109 -12.61 7.78 -0.71
CA PRO A 109 -13.27 8.34 0.47
C PRO A 109 -14.19 7.35 1.20
N LYS A 110 -14.56 6.24 0.56
CA LYS A 110 -15.37 5.18 1.18
C LYS A 110 -14.54 4.21 2.05
N GLU A 111 -13.22 4.32 2.00
CA GLU A 111 -12.30 3.44 2.74
C GLU A 111 -11.75 4.15 3.97
N LYS A 112 -11.54 3.38 5.04
CA LYS A 112 -10.85 3.86 6.23
C LYS A 112 -9.35 3.72 6.04
N ILE A 113 -8.69 4.78 5.57
CA ILE A 113 -7.25 4.83 5.33
C ILE A 113 -6.62 5.83 6.29
N TYR A 114 -5.67 5.37 7.10
CA TYR A 114 -4.91 6.21 8.02
C TYR A 114 -3.45 6.32 7.59
N LEU A 115 -2.96 7.55 7.51
CA LEU A 115 -1.54 7.84 7.33
C LEU A 115 -0.88 7.91 8.70
N ILE A 116 0.20 7.15 8.90
CA ILE A 116 0.98 7.14 10.13
C ILE A 116 2.42 7.51 9.80
N ASN A 117 3.02 8.37 10.62
CA ASN A 117 4.41 8.78 10.46
C ASN A 117 5.37 7.59 10.69
N GLY A 118 5.87 7.01 9.60
CA GLY A 118 6.85 5.92 9.63
C GLY A 118 8.26 6.36 10.03
N SER A 119 8.54 7.67 10.14
CA SER A 119 9.83 8.19 10.61
C SER A 119 10.00 8.09 12.12
N ALA A 120 8.91 7.92 12.86
CA ALA A 120 8.93 7.75 14.32
C ALA A 120 9.59 6.42 14.72
N SER A 121 9.85 6.25 16.02
CA SER A 121 10.38 4.99 16.54
C SER A 121 9.39 3.82 16.35
N ARG A 122 9.91 2.59 16.36
CA ARG A 122 9.08 1.39 16.22
C ARG A 122 7.95 1.35 17.24
N GLU A 123 8.25 1.71 18.50
CA GLU A 123 7.29 1.75 19.60
C GLU A 123 6.23 2.82 19.39
N GLN A 124 6.61 3.98 18.90
CA GLN A 124 5.67 5.07 18.59
C GLN A 124 4.75 4.69 17.43
N VAL A 125 5.29 4.12 16.35
CA VAL A 125 4.51 3.61 15.22
C VAL A 125 3.53 2.55 15.68
N SER A 126 4.00 1.56 16.45
CA SER A 126 3.15 0.49 17.00
C SER A 126 1.99 1.03 17.84
N ARG A 127 2.26 2.01 18.73
CA ARG A 127 1.22 2.66 19.53
C ARG A 127 0.18 3.40 18.68
N GLN A 128 0.61 4.08 17.62
CA GLN A 128 -0.28 4.78 16.70
C GLN A 128 -1.18 3.79 15.94
N ILE A 129 -0.60 2.68 15.46
CA ILE A 129 -1.35 1.61 14.79
C ILE A 129 -2.39 1.03 15.77
N TRP A 130 -1.96 0.66 16.97
CA TRP A 130 -2.85 0.07 17.98
C TRP A 130 -4.06 0.95 18.30
N LYS A 131 -3.87 2.26 18.44
CA LYS A 131 -4.98 3.22 18.65
C LYS A 131 -6.06 3.13 17.55
N LYS A 132 -5.69 2.79 16.32
CA LYS A 132 -6.63 2.66 15.20
C LYS A 132 -7.27 1.27 15.12
N VAL A 133 -6.51 0.24 15.46
CA VAL A 133 -6.90 -1.17 15.29
C VAL A 133 -7.73 -1.70 16.46
N LYS A 134 -7.45 -1.26 17.70
CA LYS A 134 -8.04 -1.83 18.92
C LYS A 134 -9.58 -1.90 18.94
N ASN A 135 -10.26 -0.99 18.24
CA ASN A 135 -11.71 -0.96 18.18
C ASN A 135 -12.30 -1.95 17.15
N LEU A 136 -11.46 -2.49 16.26
CA LEU A 136 -11.86 -3.49 15.26
C LEU A 136 -11.71 -4.91 15.78
N VAL A 137 -10.83 -5.12 16.75
CA VAL A 137 -10.46 -6.46 17.25
C VAL A 137 -11.10 -6.79 18.60
N LYS A 138 -12.12 -6.06 18.97
CA LYS A 138 -12.92 -6.31 20.20
C LYS A 138 -13.85 -7.48 20.04
#